data_35ca7645b19e67139051d2863bf2642a
#
_entry.id   35ca7645b19e67139051d2863bf2642a
#
_cell.length_a   1.000
_cell.length_b   1.000
_cell.length_c   1.000
_cell.angle_alpha   90.00
_cell.angle_beta   90.00
_cell.angle_gamma   90.00
#
_symmetry.space_group_name_H-M   'P 1'
#
loop_
_entity.id
_entity.type
_entity.pdbx_description
1 polymer ?
#
loop_
_entity_poly.entity_id
_entity_poly.type
_entity_poly.pdbx_seq_one_letter_code
_entity_poly.pdbx_strand_id
1 'polypeptide(L)'
;MNLTADGQTVMENRYRYDAVDNILGITNAANPTSLTKLNKAKLGGRSSHTHEYDELNRLVHANGKAKRASYDMAMSFGRMSEPLTKVQKVDSTTTAKSYNFAYKYEDSNHPTAPTQIGHDYYTYDSKGCPMLELNSTTNGPARCP
;
A
#
# COMPACT_ATOMS: atom_id res chain seq x y z
N MET A 1 11.87 -17.75 1.41
CA MET A 1 11.93 -17.67 -0.08
C MET A 1 13.26 -17.05 -0.47
N ASN A 2 14.07 -17.75 -1.27
CA ASN A 2 15.41 -17.28 -1.67
C ASN A 2 15.49 -17.19 -3.19
N LEU A 3 16.11 -16.12 -3.67
CA LEU A 3 16.47 -15.93 -5.07
C LEU A 3 17.99 -15.75 -5.18
N THR A 4 18.63 -16.52 -6.03
CA THR A 4 20.06 -16.48 -6.26
C THR A 4 20.36 -16.18 -7.73
N ALA A 5 21.29 -15.30 -8.00
CA ALA A 5 21.80 -14.98 -9.34
C ALA A 5 23.33 -14.86 -9.28
N ASP A 6 24.02 -15.42 -10.25
CA ASP A 6 25.50 -15.43 -10.34
C ASP A 6 26.19 -15.87 -9.03
N GLY A 7 25.65 -16.93 -8.39
CA GLY A 7 26.19 -17.46 -7.14
C GLY A 7 25.95 -16.58 -5.90
N GLN A 8 25.21 -15.49 -6.02
CA GLN A 8 24.89 -14.60 -4.90
C GLN A 8 23.40 -14.60 -4.57
N THR A 9 23.07 -14.56 -3.30
CA THR A 9 21.68 -14.38 -2.84
C THR A 9 21.26 -12.95 -3.08
N VAL A 10 20.31 -12.76 -4.00
CA VAL A 10 19.74 -11.49 -4.41
C VAL A 10 18.58 -11.09 -3.50
N MET A 11 17.82 -12.09 -3.06
CA MET A 11 16.69 -11.92 -2.17
C MET A 11 16.59 -13.11 -1.21
N GLU A 12 16.41 -12.82 0.07
CA GLU A 12 16.17 -13.81 1.12
C GLU A 12 15.04 -13.29 2.01
N ASN A 13 13.80 -13.63 1.65
CA ASN A 13 12.63 -13.23 2.41
C ASN A 13 12.30 -14.27 3.48
N ARG A 14 12.20 -13.78 4.71
CA ARG A 14 11.69 -14.51 5.87
C ARG A 14 10.38 -13.86 6.31
N TYR A 15 9.39 -14.70 6.59
CA TYR A 15 8.05 -14.29 6.97
C TYR A 15 7.79 -14.69 8.42
N ARG A 16 7.04 -13.87 9.13
CA ARG A 16 6.51 -14.17 10.45
C ARG A 16 5.00 -14.04 10.39
N TYR A 17 4.31 -15.01 10.97
CA TYR A 17 2.86 -15.11 10.97
C TYR A 17 2.32 -15.08 12.38
N ASP A 18 1.04 -14.74 12.54
CA ASP A 18 0.25 -14.97 13.75
C ASP A 18 -0.38 -16.37 13.76
N ALA A 19 -1.24 -16.62 14.74
CA ALA A 19 -1.93 -17.92 14.90
C ALA A 19 -3.02 -18.19 13.85
N VAL A 20 -3.41 -17.19 13.06
CA VAL A 20 -4.43 -17.25 11.99
C VAL A 20 -3.86 -16.96 10.60
N ASP A 21 -2.54 -17.14 10.46
CA ASP A 21 -1.78 -17.01 9.22
C ASP A 21 -1.70 -15.58 8.63
N ASN A 22 -1.99 -14.54 9.41
CA ASN A 22 -1.69 -13.17 8.99
C ASN A 22 -0.18 -12.93 9.00
N ILE A 23 0.33 -12.24 7.99
CA ILE A 23 1.76 -11.90 7.89
C ILE A 23 2.08 -10.74 8.84
N LEU A 24 2.68 -11.02 9.99
CA LEU A 24 3.13 -10.00 10.95
C LEU A 24 4.42 -9.30 10.55
N GLY A 25 5.20 -9.90 9.68
CA GLY A 25 6.44 -9.28 9.25
C GLY A 25 7.13 -10.00 8.10
N ILE A 26 7.85 -9.21 7.32
CA ILE A 26 8.69 -9.67 6.22
C ILE A 26 10.07 -9.05 6.39
N THR A 27 11.11 -9.86 6.38
CA THR A 27 12.49 -9.37 6.39
C THR A 27 13.25 -9.90 5.19
N ASN A 28 13.98 -9.03 4.51
CA ASN A 28 14.95 -9.41 3.50
C ASN A 28 16.35 -9.19 4.07
N ALA A 29 17.11 -10.26 4.26
CA ALA A 29 18.47 -10.22 4.78
C ALA A 29 19.54 -10.10 3.69
N ALA A 30 19.18 -10.34 2.41
CA ALA A 30 20.11 -10.30 1.29
C ALA A 30 20.69 -8.88 1.09
N ASN A 31 21.99 -8.82 0.87
CA ASN A 31 22.72 -7.58 0.57
C ASN A 31 23.66 -7.80 -0.62
N PRO A 32 23.12 -7.94 -1.84
CA PRO A 32 23.92 -8.21 -3.01
C PRO A 32 24.83 -7.02 -3.33
N THR A 33 26.14 -7.22 -3.21
CA THR A 33 27.13 -6.16 -3.45
C THR A 33 27.57 -6.06 -4.90
N SER A 34 27.46 -7.15 -5.67
CA SER A 34 27.97 -7.23 -7.04
C SER A 34 26.96 -6.79 -8.11
N LEU A 35 25.66 -6.91 -7.86
CA LEU A 35 24.63 -6.50 -8.82
C LEU A 35 24.59 -4.97 -9.08
N THR A 36 25.22 -4.19 -8.21
CA THR A 36 25.35 -2.75 -8.39
C THR A 36 26.27 -2.36 -9.55
N LYS A 37 27.13 -3.27 -10.03
CA LYS A 37 28.05 -3.00 -11.14
C LYS A 37 27.42 -3.20 -12.52
N LEU A 38 26.45 -4.14 -12.64
CA LEU A 38 25.90 -4.51 -13.94
C LEU A 38 24.92 -3.50 -14.53
N ASN A 39 24.14 -2.79 -13.73
CA ASN A 39 23.07 -1.92 -14.21
C ASN A 39 23.00 -0.53 -13.57
N LYS A 40 23.94 -0.12 -12.75
CA LYS A 40 23.84 1.07 -11.88
C LYS A 40 22.52 1.08 -11.03
N ALA A 41 21.74 0.01 -11.11
CA ALA A 41 20.51 -0.16 -10.37
C ALA A 41 20.85 -0.63 -8.96
N LYS A 42 20.46 0.15 -7.96
CA LYS A 42 20.58 -0.23 -6.54
C LYS A 42 19.45 -1.19 -6.18
N LEU A 43 19.36 -2.30 -6.89
CA LEU A 43 18.36 -3.34 -6.68
C LEU A 43 18.76 -4.19 -5.48
N GLY A 44 17.78 -4.48 -4.64
CA GLY A 44 17.97 -5.30 -3.45
C GLY A 44 18.55 -4.51 -2.27
N GLY A 45 18.71 -5.19 -1.19
CA GLY A 45 19.20 -4.67 0.07
C GLY A 45 18.31 -5.09 1.24
N ARG A 46 18.85 -4.97 2.42
CA ARG A 46 18.14 -5.31 3.65
C ARG A 46 16.89 -4.45 3.80
N SER A 47 15.77 -5.10 4.05
CA SER A 47 14.51 -4.44 4.37
C SER A 47 13.77 -5.20 5.46
N SER A 48 12.95 -4.49 6.19
CA SER A 48 12.04 -5.08 7.17
C SER A 48 10.69 -4.40 7.07
N HIS A 49 9.64 -5.19 7.19
CA HIS A 49 8.26 -4.72 7.20
C HIS A 49 7.55 -5.39 8.38
N THR A 50 6.70 -4.64 9.05
CA THR A 50 5.82 -5.15 10.10
C THR A 50 4.38 -4.77 9.79
N HIS A 51 3.45 -5.61 10.19
CA HIS A 51 2.03 -5.45 9.92
C HIS A 51 1.26 -5.75 11.19
N GLU A 52 0.20 -4.98 11.43
CA GLU A 52 -0.74 -5.16 12.53
C GLU A 52 -2.16 -5.27 11.94
N TYR A 53 -2.95 -6.14 12.54
CA TYR A 53 -4.31 -6.44 12.10
C TYR A 53 -5.28 -6.21 13.24
N ASP A 54 -6.51 -5.89 12.91
CA ASP A 54 -7.59 -5.82 13.87
C ASP A 54 -8.22 -7.21 14.12
N GLU A 55 -9.25 -7.26 14.96
CA GLU A 55 -9.97 -8.49 15.32
C GLU A 55 -10.68 -9.16 14.12
N LEU A 56 -10.86 -8.43 13.01
CA LEU A 56 -11.45 -8.93 11.78
C LEU A 56 -10.39 -9.29 10.72
N ASN A 57 -9.11 -9.39 11.11
CA ASN A 57 -7.96 -9.67 10.24
C ASN A 57 -7.76 -8.63 9.13
N ARG A 58 -8.17 -7.37 9.36
CA ARG A 58 -7.94 -6.26 8.43
C ARG A 58 -6.66 -5.54 8.80
N LEU A 59 -5.83 -5.22 7.82
CA LEU A 59 -4.57 -4.50 8.04
C LEU A 59 -4.84 -3.07 8.52
N VAL A 60 -4.50 -2.77 9.77
CA VAL A 60 -4.69 -1.44 10.37
C VAL A 60 -3.40 -0.63 10.46
N HIS A 61 -2.25 -1.29 10.53
CA HIS A 61 -0.97 -0.61 10.56
C HIS A 61 0.09 -1.40 9.80
N ALA A 62 0.93 -0.70 9.06
CA ALA A 62 2.10 -1.28 8.41
C ALA A 62 3.25 -0.28 8.44
N ASN A 63 4.42 -0.75 8.77
CA ASN A 63 5.63 0.05 8.63
C ASN A 63 6.72 -0.75 7.92
N GLY A 64 7.62 -0.04 7.29
CA GLY A 64 8.73 -0.66 6.62
C GLY A 64 9.95 0.23 6.60
N LYS A 65 11.12 -0.41 6.64
CA LYS A 65 12.41 0.26 6.60
C LYS A 65 13.33 -0.45 5.64
N ALA A 66 13.96 0.33 4.78
CA ALA A 66 15.03 -0.08 3.90
C ALA A 66 16.23 0.86 4.07
N LYS A 67 17.32 0.62 3.34
CA LYS A 67 18.55 1.41 3.50
C LYS A 67 18.37 2.92 3.34
N ARG A 68 17.43 3.37 2.51
CA ARG A 68 17.26 4.77 2.12
C ARG A 68 15.83 5.29 2.24
N ALA A 69 14.94 4.48 2.73
CA ALA A 69 13.53 4.83 2.82
C ALA A 69 12.87 4.12 3.98
N SER A 70 11.92 4.79 4.59
CA SER A 70 10.99 4.17 5.52
C SER A 70 9.57 4.66 5.22
N TYR A 71 8.59 3.85 5.58
CA TYR A 71 7.20 4.28 5.56
C TYR A 71 6.50 3.82 6.82
N ASP A 72 5.50 4.56 7.18
CA ASP A 72 4.53 4.26 8.21
C ASP A 72 3.14 4.50 7.65
N MET A 73 2.27 3.48 7.69
CA MET A 73 0.93 3.52 7.14
C MET A 73 -0.07 3.06 8.19
N ALA A 74 -1.13 3.83 8.37
CA ALA A 74 -2.27 3.48 9.21
C ALA A 74 -3.57 3.50 8.40
N MET A 75 -4.47 2.55 8.67
CA MET A 75 -5.80 2.47 8.09
C MET A 75 -6.84 2.31 9.17
N SER A 76 -8.01 2.88 8.95
CA SER A 76 -9.20 2.62 9.77
C SER A 76 -10.37 2.20 8.89
N PHE A 77 -11.28 1.42 9.48
CA PHE A 77 -12.40 0.82 8.77
C PHE A 77 -13.70 1.05 9.51
N GLY A 78 -14.79 1.15 8.78
CA GLY A 78 -16.13 1.19 9.30
C GLY A 78 -16.71 -0.20 9.57
N ARG A 79 -17.99 -0.23 9.90
CA ARG A 79 -18.70 -1.45 10.32
C ARG A 79 -18.91 -2.46 9.20
N MET A 80 -18.95 -2.02 7.95
CA MET A 80 -19.07 -2.86 6.75
C MET A 80 -17.70 -3.16 6.10
N SER A 81 -16.61 -2.94 6.86
CA SER A 81 -15.22 -3.07 6.40
C SER A 81 -14.82 -2.08 5.31
N GLU A 82 -15.58 -1.03 5.11
CA GLU A 82 -15.24 0.07 4.23
C GLU A 82 -14.08 0.88 4.84
N PRO A 83 -13.07 1.28 4.06
CA PRO A 83 -12.01 2.17 4.53
C PRO A 83 -12.55 3.53 4.95
N LEU A 84 -12.19 4.03 6.12
CA LEU A 84 -12.52 5.37 6.59
C LEU A 84 -11.34 6.33 6.42
N THR A 85 -10.15 5.85 6.73
CA THR A 85 -8.92 6.62 6.55
C THR A 85 -7.78 5.75 6.07
N LYS A 86 -6.89 6.32 5.27
CA LYS A 86 -5.60 5.73 4.93
C LYS A 86 -4.54 6.82 4.94
N VAL A 87 -3.64 6.74 5.88
CA VAL A 87 -2.55 7.71 6.07
C VAL A 87 -1.23 7.00 5.84
N GLN A 88 -0.37 7.57 5.01
CA GLN A 88 0.99 7.08 4.83
C GLN A 88 1.97 8.22 4.96
N LYS A 89 2.97 8.05 5.81
CA LYS A 89 4.14 8.90 5.92
C LYS A 89 5.33 8.18 5.30
N VAL A 90 6.03 8.84 4.42
CA VAL A 90 7.23 8.31 3.79
C VAL A 90 8.40 9.23 4.09
N ASP A 91 9.45 8.65 4.66
CA ASP A 91 10.75 9.28 4.80
C ASP A 91 11.71 8.63 3.79
N SER A 92 12.01 9.37 2.73
CA SER A 92 12.73 8.82 1.59
C SER A 92 13.36 9.91 0.75
N THR A 93 14.50 9.61 0.16
CA THR A 93 15.11 10.41 -0.91
C THR A 93 14.52 10.08 -2.30
N THR A 94 13.49 9.25 -2.36
CA THR A 94 12.81 8.84 -3.60
C THR A 94 11.58 9.71 -3.88
N THR A 95 10.95 9.50 -5.03
CA THR A 95 9.71 10.19 -5.44
C THR A 95 8.44 9.70 -4.72
N ALA A 96 8.55 8.70 -3.84
CA ALA A 96 7.42 8.24 -3.04
C ALA A 96 6.88 9.37 -2.16
N LYS A 97 5.58 9.56 -2.16
CA LYS A 97 4.91 10.66 -1.45
C LYS A 97 4.15 10.15 -0.23
N SER A 98 4.15 10.98 0.81
CA SER A 98 3.19 10.84 1.90
C SER A 98 1.81 11.26 1.45
N TYR A 99 0.77 10.62 1.98
CA TYR A 99 -0.62 10.97 1.74
C TYR A 99 -1.48 10.77 2.98
N ASN A 100 -2.61 11.46 3.00
CA ASN A 100 -3.63 11.31 4.02
C ASN A 100 -4.99 11.33 3.32
N PHE A 101 -5.60 10.17 3.19
CA PHE A 101 -6.89 9.99 2.56
C PHE A 101 -7.98 9.74 3.61
N ALA A 102 -9.00 10.60 3.60
CA ALA A 102 -10.27 10.34 4.24
C ALA A 102 -11.27 9.90 3.17
N TYR A 103 -12.10 8.92 3.49
CA TYR A 103 -13.13 8.37 2.61
C TYR A 103 -14.50 8.81 3.08
N LYS A 104 -15.39 9.16 2.15
CA LYS A 104 -16.80 9.42 2.46
C LYS A 104 -17.70 8.53 1.62
N TYR A 105 -18.83 8.16 2.19
CA TYR A 105 -19.83 7.26 1.63
C TYR A 105 -21.20 7.91 1.76
N GLU A 106 -21.56 8.76 0.80
CA GLU A 106 -22.77 9.58 0.84
C GLU A 106 -23.85 9.08 -0.13
N ASP A 107 -23.56 8.08 -0.96
CA ASP A 107 -24.50 7.47 -1.88
C ASP A 107 -25.25 6.31 -1.20
N SER A 108 -26.52 6.53 -0.88
CA SER A 108 -27.38 5.52 -0.27
C SER A 108 -27.66 4.30 -1.17
N ASN A 109 -27.52 4.44 -2.49
CA ASN A 109 -27.69 3.33 -3.44
C ASN A 109 -26.44 2.44 -3.49
N HIS A 110 -25.27 3.00 -3.16
CA HIS A 110 -23.99 2.31 -3.16
C HIS A 110 -23.24 2.56 -1.84
N PRO A 111 -23.73 2.00 -0.71
CA PRO A 111 -23.26 2.38 0.63
C PRO A 111 -21.81 2.00 0.94
N THR A 112 -21.20 1.15 0.13
CA THR A 112 -19.78 0.75 0.27
C THR A 112 -18.88 1.34 -0.82
N ALA A 113 -19.45 2.10 -1.75
CA ALA A 113 -18.69 2.80 -2.78
C ALA A 113 -18.35 4.23 -2.32
N PRO A 114 -17.07 4.61 -2.22
CA PRO A 114 -16.69 5.92 -1.72
C PRO A 114 -17.08 7.03 -2.67
N THR A 115 -17.81 8.02 -2.20
CA THR A 115 -18.14 9.24 -2.95
C THR A 115 -17.03 10.28 -2.92
N GLN A 116 -16.10 10.15 -1.97
CA GLN A 116 -14.92 10.98 -1.90
C GLN A 116 -13.73 10.18 -1.34
N ILE A 117 -12.57 10.34 -1.95
CA ILE A 117 -11.29 9.82 -1.45
C ILE A 117 -10.28 10.97 -1.46
N GLY A 118 -9.94 11.49 -0.27
CA GLY A 118 -9.08 12.67 -0.17
C GLY A 118 -9.70 13.87 -0.88
N HIS A 119 -9.13 14.27 -2.01
CA HIS A 119 -9.59 15.39 -2.84
C HIS A 119 -10.35 14.97 -4.10
N ASP A 120 -10.50 13.67 -4.34
CA ASP A 120 -11.14 13.13 -5.53
C ASP A 120 -12.59 12.74 -5.23
N TYR A 121 -13.51 13.07 -6.12
CA TYR A 121 -14.95 12.84 -5.97
C TYR A 121 -15.45 11.89 -7.03
N TYR A 122 -16.35 11.00 -6.64
CA TYR A 122 -16.86 9.92 -7.47
C TYR A 122 -18.38 9.91 -7.47
N THR A 123 -18.98 9.65 -8.64
CA THR A 123 -20.38 9.32 -8.80
C THR A 123 -20.52 7.97 -9.49
N TYR A 124 -21.62 7.28 -9.26
CA TYR A 124 -21.81 5.93 -9.75
C TYR A 124 -23.10 5.80 -10.55
N ASP A 125 -23.10 4.92 -11.55
CA ASP A 125 -24.32 4.53 -12.26
C ASP A 125 -25.13 3.49 -11.46
N SER A 126 -26.29 3.08 -11.98
CA SER A 126 -27.15 2.08 -11.34
C SER A 126 -26.51 0.68 -11.18
N LYS A 127 -25.40 0.44 -11.86
CA LYS A 127 -24.63 -0.82 -11.79
C LYS A 127 -23.44 -0.72 -10.84
N GLY A 128 -23.21 0.46 -10.24
CA GLY A 128 -22.06 0.72 -9.37
C GLY A 128 -20.76 1.04 -10.11
N CYS A 129 -20.82 1.33 -11.41
CA CYS A 129 -19.66 1.81 -12.16
C CYS A 129 -19.40 3.28 -11.89
N PRO A 130 -18.15 3.71 -11.64
CA PRO A 130 -17.83 5.12 -11.49
C PRO A 130 -18.08 5.88 -12.80
N MET A 131 -18.95 6.90 -12.74
CA MET A 131 -19.34 7.73 -13.88
C MET A 131 -18.50 8.98 -14.05
N LEU A 132 -18.08 9.56 -12.92
CA LEU A 132 -17.36 10.81 -12.89
C LEU A 132 -16.33 10.77 -11.77
N GLU A 133 -15.10 11.12 -12.11
CA GLU A 133 -14.04 11.43 -11.18
C GLU A 133 -13.69 12.91 -11.33
N LEU A 134 -13.96 13.70 -10.30
CA LEU A 134 -13.54 15.09 -10.21
C LEU A 134 -12.35 15.16 -9.26
N ASN A 135 -11.18 15.43 -9.79
CA ASN A 135 -10.04 15.80 -8.96
C ASN A 135 -9.69 17.27 -9.17
N SER A 136 -8.99 17.84 -8.22
CA SER A 136 -8.59 19.26 -8.25
C SER A 136 -7.61 19.61 -9.38
N THR A 137 -7.17 18.64 -10.18
CA THR A 137 -6.13 18.81 -11.19
C THR A 137 -6.50 18.35 -12.61
N THR A 138 -7.53 17.53 -12.79
CA THR A 138 -7.94 17.06 -14.12
C THR A 138 -9.44 16.80 -14.18
N ASN A 139 -10.17 17.55 -15.00
CA ASN A 139 -11.56 17.28 -15.34
C ASN A 139 -11.61 16.23 -16.46
N GLY A 140 -11.80 14.98 -16.12
CA GLY A 140 -12.00 13.91 -17.10
C GLY A 140 -12.99 12.87 -16.61
N PRO A 141 -13.96 12.43 -17.45
CA PRO A 141 -14.86 11.35 -17.06
C PRO A 141 -14.11 10.02 -16.97
N ALA A 142 -14.27 9.31 -15.87
CA ALA A 142 -13.89 7.90 -15.78
C ALA A 142 -14.77 7.09 -16.73
N ARG A 143 -14.18 6.20 -17.53
CA ARG A 143 -14.92 5.27 -18.37
C ARG A 143 -14.86 3.88 -17.75
N CYS A 144 -16.03 3.29 -17.51
CA CYS A 144 -16.12 1.85 -17.34
C CYS A 144 -15.75 1.16 -18.66
N PRO A 145 -14.97 0.07 -18.60
CA PRO A 145 -14.68 -0.75 -19.77
C PRO A 145 -15.92 -1.46 -20.32
#